data_4852cb35383707505c2334bdaa01ff1c
#
_entry.id   4852cb35383707505c2334bdaa01ff1c
#
_cell.length_a   1.000
_cell.length_b   1.000
_cell.length_c   1.000
_cell.angle_alpha   90.00
_cell.angle_beta   90.00
_cell.angle_gamma   90.00
#
_symmetry.space_group_name_H-M   'P 1'
#
loop_
_entity.id
_entity.type
_entity.pdbx_description
1 polymer ?
#
loop_
_entity_poly.entity_id
_entity_poly.type
_entity_poly.pdbx_seq_one_letter_code
_entity_poly.pdbx_strand_id
1 'polypeptide(L)'
;MQLLWSLLIVDPLIAISTIICGTISLVMVELDASGRKAFSIARFWARTLLAFPFVRVKVEGLEKIDPSKAYVFVCNHLSYMDTPAILANIPCEFRFLAKSELFKIPFMGHYLGRGGHIPVELEDPRGSVRTLLHAAKVVQTKGYSLLIFPEGGRSETGVLQPF
;
A
#
# COMPACT_ATOMS: atom_id res chain seq x y z
N MET A 1 -4.15 23.56 -21.14
CA MET A 1 -2.94 22.80 -21.54
C MET A 1 -2.62 21.67 -20.56
N GLN A 2 -2.53 21.94 -19.25
CA GLN A 2 -2.22 20.90 -18.22
C GLN A 2 -3.26 19.77 -18.16
N LEU A 3 -4.57 20.08 -18.22
CA LEU A 3 -5.63 19.08 -18.21
C LEU A 3 -5.56 18.14 -19.43
N LEU A 4 -5.33 18.69 -20.62
CA LEU A 4 -5.20 17.87 -21.84
C LEU A 4 -3.95 16.97 -21.77
N TRP A 5 -2.85 17.46 -21.23
CA TRP A 5 -1.65 16.67 -21.01
C TRP A 5 -1.93 15.51 -20.05
N SER A 6 -2.62 15.78 -18.93
CA SER A 6 -3.01 14.74 -17.97
C SER A 6 -3.87 13.66 -18.65
N LEU A 7 -4.97 14.05 -19.25
CA LEU A 7 -5.94 13.13 -19.86
C LEU A 7 -5.38 12.33 -21.05
N LEU A 8 -4.52 12.95 -21.88
CA LEU A 8 -4.04 12.30 -23.10
C LEU A 8 -2.74 11.53 -22.94
N ILE A 9 -1.93 11.85 -21.92
CA ILE A 9 -0.61 11.26 -21.75
C ILE A 9 -0.49 10.59 -20.38
N VAL A 10 -0.67 11.34 -19.29
CA VAL A 10 -0.38 10.84 -17.95
C VAL A 10 -1.36 9.74 -17.54
N ASP A 11 -2.66 9.97 -17.70
CA ASP A 11 -3.69 9.01 -17.26
C ASP A 11 -3.64 7.69 -18.06
N PRO A 12 -3.46 7.71 -19.42
CA PRO A 12 -3.21 6.48 -20.16
C PRO A 12 -1.93 5.74 -19.73
N LEU A 13 -0.83 6.44 -19.47
CA LEU A 13 0.41 5.82 -18.99
C LEU A 13 0.21 5.17 -17.61
N ILE A 14 -0.50 5.84 -16.70
CA ILE A 14 -0.88 5.29 -15.39
C ILE A 14 -1.75 4.04 -15.56
N ALA A 15 -2.76 4.09 -16.43
CA ALA A 15 -3.65 2.95 -16.68
C ALA A 15 -2.86 1.76 -17.26
N ILE A 16 -2.03 1.97 -18.26
CA ILE A 16 -1.21 0.93 -18.88
C ILE A 16 -0.24 0.32 -17.85
N SER A 17 0.48 1.16 -17.09
CA SER A 17 1.40 0.66 -16.06
C SER A 17 0.68 -0.12 -14.98
N THR A 18 -0.52 0.31 -14.59
CA THR A 18 -1.35 -0.39 -13.60
C THR A 18 -1.81 -1.76 -14.12
N ILE A 19 -2.25 -1.84 -15.38
CA ILE A 19 -2.64 -3.11 -15.99
C ILE A 19 -1.45 -4.06 -16.08
N ILE A 20 -0.31 -3.59 -16.58
CA ILE A 20 0.90 -4.42 -16.73
C ILE A 20 1.41 -4.89 -15.37
N CYS A 21 1.69 -3.96 -14.46
CA CYS A 21 2.23 -4.31 -13.14
C CYS A 21 1.23 -5.12 -12.31
N GLY A 22 -0.08 -4.81 -12.42
CA GLY A 22 -1.14 -5.57 -11.75
C GLY A 22 -1.21 -7.01 -12.25
N THR A 23 -1.18 -7.22 -13.56
CA THR A 23 -1.18 -8.57 -14.16
C THR A 23 0.06 -9.36 -13.74
N ILE A 24 1.25 -8.76 -13.80
CA ILE A 24 2.49 -9.41 -13.36
C ILE A 24 2.42 -9.73 -11.86
N SER A 25 1.90 -8.81 -11.03
CA SER A 25 1.75 -9.03 -9.59
C SER A 25 0.80 -10.20 -9.29
N LEU A 26 -0.32 -10.32 -10.02
CA LEU A 26 -1.25 -11.45 -9.87
C LEU A 26 -0.59 -12.80 -10.18
N VAL A 27 0.25 -12.86 -11.20
CA VAL A 27 1.03 -14.07 -11.49
C VAL A 27 2.06 -14.33 -10.39
N MET A 28 2.74 -13.28 -9.92
CA MET A 28 3.80 -13.42 -8.92
C MET A 28 3.27 -13.84 -7.54
N VAL A 29 2.07 -13.44 -7.11
CA VAL A 29 1.50 -13.92 -5.84
C VAL A 29 1.16 -15.41 -5.87
N GLU A 30 0.97 -16.01 -7.04
CA GLU A 30 0.80 -17.45 -7.19
C GLU A 30 2.14 -18.20 -7.18
N LEU A 31 3.17 -17.62 -7.78
CA LEU A 31 4.48 -18.24 -7.92
C LEU A 31 5.38 -18.03 -6.69
N ASP A 32 5.10 -17.03 -5.86
CA ASP A 32 5.88 -16.67 -4.68
C ASP A 32 4.98 -16.48 -3.46
N ALA A 33 4.82 -17.55 -2.68
CA ALA A 33 4.02 -17.55 -1.46
C ALA A 33 4.51 -16.56 -0.39
N SER A 34 5.74 -16.04 -0.50
CA SER A 34 6.23 -14.97 0.39
C SER A 34 5.67 -13.59 0.05
N GLY A 35 5.16 -13.40 -1.17
CA GLY A 35 4.66 -12.13 -1.68
C GLY A 35 5.74 -11.09 -1.97
N ARG A 36 7.04 -11.42 -1.81
CA ARG A 36 8.16 -10.48 -1.99
C ARG A 36 8.29 -9.99 -3.41
N LYS A 37 8.15 -10.89 -4.39
CA LYS A 37 8.22 -10.53 -5.81
C LYS A 37 7.08 -9.59 -6.19
N ALA A 38 5.86 -9.90 -5.77
CA ALA A 38 4.70 -9.05 -6.00
C ALA A 38 4.85 -7.67 -5.33
N PHE A 39 5.39 -7.62 -4.10
CA PHE A 39 5.71 -6.37 -3.42
C PHE A 39 6.75 -5.53 -4.18
N SER A 40 7.77 -6.17 -4.75
CA SER A 40 8.78 -5.48 -5.56
C SER A 40 8.18 -4.87 -6.84
N ILE A 41 7.24 -5.56 -7.48
CA ILE A 41 6.50 -5.05 -8.64
C ILE A 41 5.59 -3.89 -8.22
N ALA A 42 4.87 -4.00 -7.10
CA ALA A 42 4.06 -2.92 -6.57
C ALA A 42 4.90 -1.67 -6.26
N ARG A 43 6.12 -1.85 -5.77
CA ARG A 43 7.08 -0.76 -5.54
C ARG A 43 7.53 -0.11 -6.86
N PHE A 44 7.79 -0.91 -7.88
CA PHE A 44 8.11 -0.39 -9.22
C PHE A 44 6.91 0.40 -9.78
N TRP A 45 5.71 -0.17 -9.74
CA TRP A 45 4.47 0.51 -10.13
C TRP A 45 4.29 1.85 -9.39
N ALA A 46 4.48 1.88 -8.08
CA ALA A 46 4.38 3.10 -7.30
C ALA A 46 5.34 4.20 -7.78
N ARG A 47 6.56 3.82 -8.17
CA ARG A 47 7.53 4.76 -8.75
C ARG A 47 7.07 5.30 -10.11
N THR A 48 6.43 4.50 -10.95
CA THR A 48 5.86 4.99 -12.22
C THR A 48 4.71 5.96 -11.99
N LEU A 49 3.85 5.70 -10.98
CA LEU A 49 2.76 6.61 -10.59
C LEU A 49 3.25 7.98 -10.10
N LEU A 50 4.42 8.03 -9.51
CA LEU A 50 5.04 9.30 -9.10
C LEU A 50 5.77 9.97 -10.27
N ALA A 51 6.42 9.20 -11.12
CA ALA A 51 7.25 9.70 -12.22
C ALA A 51 6.44 10.32 -13.36
N PHE A 52 5.35 9.69 -13.79
CA PHE A 52 4.56 10.16 -14.94
C PHE A 52 3.97 11.55 -14.74
N PRO A 53 3.36 11.89 -13.59
CA PRO A 53 2.90 13.25 -13.30
C PRO A 53 4.00 14.16 -12.73
N PHE A 54 5.26 13.73 -12.73
CA PHE A 54 6.42 14.47 -12.18
C PHE A 54 6.27 14.83 -10.69
N VAL A 55 5.62 13.97 -9.89
CA VAL A 55 5.49 14.17 -8.45
C VAL A 55 6.85 13.99 -7.77
N ARG A 56 7.29 15.00 -7.04
CA ARG A 56 8.51 14.97 -6.25
C ARG A 56 8.16 14.67 -4.79
N VAL A 57 8.73 13.61 -4.25
CA VAL A 57 8.57 13.22 -2.84
C VAL A 57 9.85 13.57 -2.11
N LYS A 58 9.76 14.44 -1.10
CA LYS A 58 10.85 14.69 -0.17
C LYS A 58 10.72 13.72 0.99
N VAL A 59 11.75 12.95 1.26
CA VAL A 59 11.78 11.97 2.34
C VAL A 59 12.86 12.36 3.33
N GLU A 60 12.53 12.38 4.60
CA GLU A 60 13.45 12.69 5.70
C GLU A 60 13.40 11.59 6.75
N GLY A 61 14.51 11.29 7.41
CA GLY A 61 14.57 10.34 8.51
C GLY A 61 14.69 8.87 8.09
N LEU A 62 14.95 8.55 6.81
CA LEU A 62 15.15 7.16 6.37
C LEU A 62 16.32 6.48 7.07
N GLU A 63 17.32 7.22 7.49
CA GLU A 63 18.49 6.75 8.25
C GLU A 63 18.12 6.18 9.63
N LYS A 64 16.91 6.48 10.13
CA LYS A 64 16.36 5.94 11.39
C LYS A 64 15.73 4.56 11.23
N ILE A 65 15.52 4.13 9.99
CA ILE A 65 14.89 2.83 9.68
C ILE A 65 15.99 1.81 9.39
N ASP A 66 16.07 0.80 10.23
CA ASP A 66 16.91 -0.38 9.99
C ASP A 66 16.11 -1.39 9.15
N PRO A 67 16.49 -1.62 7.87
CA PRO A 67 15.71 -2.52 6.99
C PRO A 67 15.68 -3.98 7.46
N SER A 68 16.51 -4.36 8.42
CA SER A 68 16.54 -5.71 9.00
C SER A 68 15.49 -5.93 10.10
N LYS A 69 14.86 -4.85 10.58
CA LYS A 69 13.85 -4.89 11.65
C LYS A 69 12.43 -4.79 11.10
N ALA A 70 11.50 -5.36 11.84
CA ALA A 70 10.08 -5.21 11.56
C ALA A 70 9.51 -3.99 12.31
N TYR A 71 8.68 -3.22 11.61
CA TYR A 71 8.06 -2.00 12.12
C TYR A 71 6.54 -2.03 11.94
N VAL A 72 5.86 -1.23 12.74
CA VAL A 72 4.49 -0.81 12.48
C VAL A 72 4.52 0.64 12.07
N PHE A 73 4.35 0.89 10.77
CA PHE A 73 4.26 2.23 10.21
C PHE A 73 2.83 2.74 10.38
N VAL A 74 2.70 3.88 11.02
CA VAL A 74 1.42 4.57 11.22
C VAL A 74 1.47 5.88 10.44
N CYS A 75 0.56 6.05 9.50
CA CYS A 75 0.56 7.18 8.59
C CYS A 75 -0.83 7.85 8.57
N ASN A 76 -0.88 9.17 8.46
CA ASN A 76 -2.09 9.88 8.08
C ASN A 76 -2.46 9.61 6.62
N HIS A 77 -3.73 9.76 6.27
CA HIS A 77 -4.22 9.46 4.92
C HIS A 77 -4.96 10.67 4.32
N LEU A 78 -4.28 11.36 3.42
CA LEU A 78 -4.80 12.59 2.80
C LEU A 78 -5.12 12.42 1.31
N SER A 79 -4.42 11.50 0.62
CA SER A 79 -4.45 11.41 -0.83
C SER A 79 -4.35 9.97 -1.34
N TYR A 80 -4.83 9.72 -2.55
CA TYR A 80 -4.51 8.49 -3.29
C TYR A 80 -3.00 8.32 -3.53
N MET A 81 -2.24 9.43 -3.52
CA MET A 81 -0.80 9.41 -3.73
C MET A 81 0.01 8.99 -2.49
N ASP A 82 -0.61 8.88 -1.31
CA ASP A 82 0.08 8.42 -0.10
C ASP A 82 0.60 6.99 -0.27
N THR A 83 -0.24 6.10 -0.77
CA THR A 83 0.16 4.70 -1.02
C THR A 83 1.35 4.58 -1.97
N PRO A 84 1.36 5.19 -3.17
CA PRO A 84 2.54 5.21 -4.03
C PRO A 84 3.76 5.87 -3.38
N ALA A 85 3.58 7.00 -2.67
CA ALA A 85 4.69 7.68 -2.02
C ALA A 85 5.37 6.80 -0.98
N ILE A 86 4.59 6.10 -0.16
CA ILE A 86 5.09 5.20 0.88
C ILE A 86 5.73 3.95 0.26
N LEU A 87 5.06 3.29 -0.70
CA LEU A 87 5.59 2.10 -1.38
C LEU A 87 6.91 2.36 -2.08
N ALA A 88 7.05 3.52 -2.73
CA ALA A 88 8.25 3.85 -3.47
C ALA A 88 9.47 4.11 -2.56
N ASN A 89 9.25 4.65 -1.35
CA ASN A 89 10.31 5.26 -0.56
C ASN A 89 10.67 4.51 0.74
N ILE A 90 9.75 3.80 1.40
CA ILE A 90 10.10 3.04 2.62
C ILE A 90 11.04 1.87 2.25
N PRO A 91 12.22 1.74 2.87
CA PRO A 91 13.22 0.74 2.48
C PRO A 91 12.86 -0.69 2.89
N CYS A 92 11.91 -0.85 3.82
CA CYS A 92 11.47 -2.16 4.30
C CYS A 92 10.36 -2.76 3.45
N GLU A 93 10.23 -4.09 3.52
CA GLU A 93 9.03 -4.79 3.04
C GLU A 93 7.94 -4.71 4.11
N PHE A 94 6.73 -4.34 3.70
CA PHE A 94 5.60 -4.23 4.62
C PHE A 94 4.31 -4.76 3.99
N ARG A 95 3.32 -5.02 4.85
CA ARG A 95 1.96 -5.37 4.45
C ARG A 95 0.99 -4.30 4.93
N PHE A 96 -0.01 -4.01 4.12
CA PHE A 96 -1.07 -3.09 4.52
C PHE A 96 -2.07 -3.77 5.44
N LEU A 97 -2.51 -3.04 6.47
CA LEU A 97 -3.82 -3.26 7.06
C LEU A 97 -4.81 -2.45 6.22
N ALA A 98 -5.67 -3.15 5.49
CA ALA A 98 -6.55 -2.52 4.50
C ALA A 98 -8.02 -2.91 4.75
N LYS A 99 -8.96 -2.04 4.36
CA LYS A 99 -10.40 -2.29 4.52
C LYS A 99 -10.80 -3.64 3.94
N SER A 100 -11.61 -4.40 4.66
CA SER A 100 -12.07 -5.73 4.26
C SER A 100 -12.82 -5.72 2.91
N GLU A 101 -13.50 -4.61 2.58
CA GLU A 101 -14.19 -4.43 1.30
C GLU A 101 -13.24 -4.49 0.11
N LEU A 102 -11.99 -4.05 0.25
CA LEU A 102 -10.99 -4.10 -0.82
C LEU A 102 -10.63 -5.54 -1.20
N PHE A 103 -10.74 -6.47 -0.26
CA PHE A 103 -10.50 -7.90 -0.51
C PHE A 103 -11.63 -8.57 -1.30
N LYS A 104 -12.80 -7.91 -1.43
CA LYS A 104 -13.94 -8.40 -2.22
C LYS A 104 -13.87 -7.95 -3.69
N ILE A 105 -13.00 -6.97 -4.00
CA ILE A 105 -12.82 -6.46 -5.37
C ILE A 105 -12.06 -7.50 -6.20
N PRO A 106 -12.57 -7.94 -7.36
CA PRO A 106 -11.86 -8.85 -8.25
C PRO A 106 -10.43 -8.37 -8.56
N PHE A 107 -9.51 -9.30 -8.73
CA PHE A 107 -8.06 -9.07 -8.94
C PHE A 107 -7.36 -8.39 -7.76
N MET A 108 -7.84 -7.24 -7.28
CA MET A 108 -7.27 -6.54 -6.12
C MET A 108 -7.36 -7.39 -4.86
N GLY A 109 -8.53 -7.95 -4.56
CA GLY A 109 -8.72 -8.79 -3.37
C GLY A 109 -7.87 -10.05 -3.42
N HIS A 110 -7.74 -10.65 -4.60
CA HIS A 110 -6.86 -11.79 -4.81
C HIS A 110 -5.39 -11.41 -4.52
N TYR A 111 -4.91 -10.29 -5.10
CA TYR A 111 -3.57 -9.78 -4.85
C TYR A 111 -3.34 -9.49 -3.36
N LEU A 112 -4.28 -8.80 -2.70
CA LEU A 112 -4.17 -8.45 -1.28
C LEU A 112 -4.11 -9.71 -0.41
N GLY A 113 -5.01 -10.67 -0.62
CA GLY A 113 -5.08 -11.90 0.18
C GLY A 113 -3.83 -12.77 0.01
N ARG A 114 -3.44 -13.06 -1.24
CA ARG A 114 -2.27 -13.88 -1.55
C ARG A 114 -0.95 -13.16 -1.23
N GLY A 115 -0.93 -11.83 -1.37
CA GLY A 115 0.21 -10.99 -1.02
C GLY A 115 0.45 -10.84 0.47
N GLY A 116 -0.43 -11.39 1.33
CA GLY A 116 -0.28 -11.37 2.78
C GLY A 116 -0.69 -10.07 3.45
N HIS A 117 -1.46 -9.22 2.77
CA HIS A 117 -2.09 -8.05 3.38
C HIS A 117 -3.19 -8.48 4.35
N ILE A 118 -3.52 -7.65 5.32
CA ILE A 118 -4.42 -8.01 6.43
C ILE A 118 -5.72 -7.21 6.32
N PRO A 119 -6.89 -7.88 6.20
CA PRO A 119 -8.16 -7.18 6.18
C PRO A 119 -8.52 -6.62 7.56
N VAL A 120 -9.04 -5.39 7.60
CA VAL A 120 -9.56 -4.72 8.79
C VAL A 120 -11.02 -4.37 8.58
N GLU A 121 -11.85 -4.72 9.56
CA GLU A 121 -13.24 -4.26 9.65
C GLU A 121 -13.31 -3.04 10.56
N LEU A 122 -13.47 -1.87 9.97
CA LEU A 122 -13.43 -0.60 10.70
C LEU A 122 -14.70 -0.36 11.53
N GLU A 123 -15.82 -0.97 11.14
CA GLU A 123 -17.13 -0.79 11.78
C GLU A 123 -17.35 -1.75 12.96
N ASP A 124 -16.48 -2.77 13.13
CA ASP A 124 -16.55 -3.72 14.25
C ASP A 124 -15.35 -3.52 15.20
N PRO A 125 -15.55 -2.87 16.37
CA PRO A 125 -14.47 -2.69 17.35
C PRO A 125 -13.86 -3.99 17.87
N ARG A 126 -14.67 -5.05 17.99
CA ARG A 126 -14.17 -6.38 18.44
C ARG A 126 -13.38 -7.07 17.32
N GLY A 127 -13.82 -6.94 16.09
CA GLY A 127 -13.09 -7.39 14.90
C GLY A 127 -11.77 -6.67 14.74
N SER A 128 -11.74 -5.36 14.96
CA SER A 128 -10.53 -4.54 14.92
C SER A 128 -9.48 -5.01 15.93
N VAL A 129 -9.85 -5.29 17.20
CA VAL A 129 -8.91 -5.83 18.21
C VAL A 129 -8.37 -7.20 17.76
N ARG A 130 -9.22 -8.07 17.23
CA ARG A 130 -8.82 -9.39 16.74
C ARG A 130 -7.84 -9.29 15.59
N THR A 131 -8.08 -8.35 14.67
CA THR A 131 -7.18 -8.04 13.56
C THR A 131 -5.83 -7.51 14.03
N LEU A 132 -5.81 -6.62 15.02
CA LEU A 132 -4.55 -6.12 15.59
C LEU A 132 -3.73 -7.23 16.26
N LEU A 133 -4.37 -8.15 16.98
CA LEU A 133 -3.70 -9.31 17.54
C LEU A 133 -3.15 -10.24 16.46
N HIS A 134 -3.91 -10.47 15.39
CA HIS A 134 -3.43 -11.22 14.24
C HIS A 134 -2.25 -10.54 13.57
N ALA A 135 -2.33 -9.23 13.35
CA ALA A 135 -1.26 -8.41 12.77
C ALA A 135 0.02 -8.46 13.61
N ALA A 136 -0.09 -8.34 14.93
CA ALA A 136 1.05 -8.49 15.84
C ALA A 136 1.70 -9.88 15.73
N LYS A 137 0.90 -10.95 15.63
CA LYS A 137 1.40 -12.30 15.41
C LYS A 137 2.13 -12.44 14.07
N VAL A 138 1.62 -11.83 12.99
CA VAL A 138 2.28 -11.84 11.67
C VAL A 138 3.65 -11.16 11.74
N VAL A 139 3.74 -9.99 12.39
CA VAL A 139 5.03 -9.30 12.62
C VAL A 139 6.02 -10.22 13.34
N GLN A 140 5.59 -10.84 14.44
CA GLN A 140 6.45 -11.69 15.26
C GLN A 140 6.91 -12.96 14.54
N THR A 141 6.02 -13.60 13.76
CA THR A 141 6.30 -14.92 13.18
C THR A 141 6.91 -14.86 11.78
N LYS A 142 6.53 -13.86 10.98
CA LYS A 142 6.99 -13.72 9.58
C LYS A 142 8.02 -12.60 9.39
N GLY A 143 8.22 -11.75 10.39
CA GLY A 143 9.16 -10.63 10.33
C GLY A 143 8.77 -9.53 9.32
N TYR A 144 7.49 -9.49 8.87
CA TYR A 144 7.03 -8.41 8.00
C TYR A 144 6.72 -7.16 8.80
N SER A 145 7.08 -6.00 8.25
CA SER A 145 6.55 -4.74 8.75
C SER A 145 5.08 -4.59 8.36
N LEU A 146 4.37 -3.75 9.08
CA LEU A 146 2.97 -3.41 8.78
C LEU A 146 2.84 -1.92 8.49
N LEU A 147 1.86 -1.56 7.68
CA LEU A 147 1.47 -0.18 7.45
C LEU A 147 -0.03 -0.04 7.68
N ILE A 148 -0.39 0.95 8.49
CA ILE A 148 -1.77 1.27 8.84
C ILE A 148 -2.04 2.75 8.63
N PHE A 149 -3.23 3.05 8.11
CA PHE A 149 -3.85 4.37 8.12
C PHE A 149 -4.95 4.36 9.18
N PRO A 150 -4.68 4.82 10.41
CA PRO A 150 -5.61 4.63 11.54
C PRO A 150 -6.91 5.41 11.36
N GLU A 151 -6.92 6.45 10.54
CA GLU A 151 -8.11 7.22 10.18
C GLU A 151 -9.17 6.38 9.43
N GLY A 152 -8.80 5.21 8.93
CA GLY A 152 -9.69 4.31 8.21
C GLY A 152 -10.18 4.81 6.85
N GLY A 153 -9.87 6.05 6.48
CA GLY A 153 -10.20 6.68 5.21
C GLY A 153 -9.36 7.93 5.00
N ARG A 154 -9.49 8.54 3.82
CA ARG A 154 -8.79 9.80 3.52
C ARG A 154 -9.52 10.97 4.18
N SER A 155 -8.75 11.89 4.75
CA SER A 155 -9.29 13.13 5.27
C SER A 155 -9.84 13.99 4.13
N GLU A 156 -11.09 14.42 4.24
CA GLU A 156 -11.73 15.33 3.28
C GLU A 156 -11.32 16.80 3.51
N THR A 157 -10.90 17.12 4.70
CA THR A 157 -10.58 18.50 5.12
C THR A 157 -9.08 18.78 5.19
N GLY A 158 -8.24 17.74 5.01
CA GLY A 158 -6.79 17.83 5.21
C GLY A 158 -6.35 17.85 6.68
N VAL A 159 -7.30 17.77 7.61
CA VAL A 159 -7.03 17.69 9.05
C VAL A 159 -7.03 16.23 9.46
N LEU A 160 -6.11 15.87 10.38
CA LEU A 160 -6.03 14.52 10.95
C LEU A 160 -7.38 14.16 11.60
N GLN A 161 -7.93 13.02 11.22
CA GLN A 161 -9.19 12.50 11.77
C GLN A 161 -8.92 11.79 13.11
N PRO A 162 -9.91 11.74 14.03
CA PRO A 162 -9.85 10.88 15.21
C PRO A 162 -9.63 9.41 14.82
N PHE A 163 -8.91 8.68 15.66
CA PHE A 163 -8.64 7.26 15.48
C PHE A 163 -9.69 6.40 16.16
#